data_df6bedfe61f9e66b741ba19deed44eaf
#
_entry.id   df6bedfe61f9e66b741ba19deed44eaf
#
_cell.length_a   1.000
_cell.length_b   1.000
_cell.length_c   1.000
_cell.angle_alpha   90.00
_cell.angle_beta   90.00
_cell.angle_gamma   90.00
#
_symmetry.space_group_name_H-M   'P 1'
#
loop_
_entity.id
_entity.type
_entity.pdbx_description
1 polymer ?
#
loop_
_entity_poly.entity_id
_entity_poly.type
_entity_poly.pdbx_seq_one_letter_code
_entity_poly.pdbx_strand_id
1 'polypeptide(L)'
;MMNYNMSLLWFLRSIIVGFYLYRLQKYFFFLNTSIYILFHCKKPINTIIKIRNKKYPFILEKNGKTIEIKSKNQLYFILKKMENMFSIENNLLTIKFNSKLLKFTNYESMELDIFSQKLYSNLSVKNKTVIDVGGGVGDSALLYRTLGAKKVIMIEPQLVFFESAKQNIELNKELQNIEIHNLVLSSTIGIYMIDHKQSGSLTAGGKPGSGRLGEIKESKENGIPIPKITIDKFLSNYHEQNFVLKMDCESCEYDVLLSIPEDTLRKFEHIFIEFHNGCLNISQRLEKSGFKIKILNSKLTPNKRCRGHLLATRNKL
;
A
#
# COMPACT_ATOMS: atom_id res chain seq x y z
N MET A 1 37.99 -22.47 18.98
CA MET A 1 38.00 -22.11 17.54
C MET A 1 37.00 -22.91 16.66
N MET A 2 35.96 -23.55 17.23
CA MET A 2 35.10 -24.48 16.46
C MET A 2 33.67 -23.97 16.12
N ASN A 3 33.27 -22.77 16.57
CA ASN A 3 31.87 -22.33 16.42
C ASN A 3 31.61 -21.33 15.29
N TYR A 4 32.61 -20.79 14.60
CA TYR A 4 32.44 -19.84 13.54
C TYR A 4 32.10 -20.44 12.17
N ASN A 5 32.51 -21.68 11.92
CA ASN A 5 32.28 -22.33 10.60
C ASN A 5 30.86 -22.89 10.45
N MET A 6 30.17 -23.27 11.53
CA MET A 6 28.79 -23.74 11.46
C MET A 6 27.78 -22.63 11.15
N SER A 7 28.01 -21.42 11.64
CA SER A 7 27.13 -20.27 11.37
C SER A 7 27.20 -19.79 9.91
N LEU A 8 28.39 -19.81 9.31
CA LEU A 8 28.62 -19.42 7.91
C LEU A 8 27.99 -20.43 6.95
N LEU A 9 28.11 -21.73 7.21
CA LEU A 9 27.49 -22.78 6.41
C LEU A 9 25.96 -22.74 6.49
N TRP A 10 25.38 -22.45 7.66
CA TRP A 10 23.95 -22.28 7.84
C TRP A 10 23.44 -21.02 7.13
N PHE A 11 24.19 -19.92 7.19
CA PHE A 11 23.92 -18.68 6.49
C PHE A 11 23.95 -18.84 4.96
N LEU A 12 24.98 -19.53 4.42
CA LEU A 12 25.08 -19.80 2.99
C LEU A 12 23.96 -20.74 2.51
N ARG A 13 23.59 -21.76 3.28
CA ARG A 13 22.43 -22.62 2.98
C ARG A 13 21.12 -21.82 2.95
N SER A 14 20.89 -20.92 3.89
CA SER A 14 19.68 -20.09 3.91
C SER A 14 19.58 -19.15 2.71
N ILE A 15 20.71 -18.60 2.23
CA ILE A 15 20.76 -17.77 1.02
C ILE A 15 20.46 -18.60 -0.23
N ILE A 16 21.08 -19.79 -0.35
CA ILE A 16 20.89 -20.69 -1.50
C ILE A 16 19.45 -21.18 -1.56
N VAL A 17 18.88 -21.60 -0.43
CA VAL A 17 17.47 -22.03 -0.33
C VAL A 17 16.53 -20.87 -0.63
N GLY A 18 16.78 -19.68 -0.09
CA GLY A 18 15.98 -18.48 -0.37
C GLY A 18 15.99 -18.10 -1.85
N PHE A 19 17.16 -18.17 -2.51
CA PHE A 19 17.30 -17.92 -3.95
C PHE A 19 16.62 -18.98 -4.80
N TYR A 20 16.69 -20.25 -4.40
CA TYR A 20 16.03 -21.36 -5.08
C TYR A 20 14.50 -21.28 -4.94
N LEU A 21 14.01 -20.97 -3.74
CA LEU A 21 12.58 -20.75 -3.49
C LEU A 21 12.03 -19.54 -4.28
N TYR A 22 12.79 -18.46 -4.38
CA TYR A 22 12.41 -17.31 -5.20
C TYR A 22 12.34 -17.63 -6.69
N ARG A 23 13.28 -18.43 -7.21
CA ARG A 23 13.23 -18.94 -8.60
C ARG A 23 12.08 -19.88 -8.82
N LEU A 24 11.81 -20.79 -7.88
CA LEU A 24 10.67 -21.71 -7.91
C LEU A 24 9.34 -20.93 -7.89
N GLN A 25 9.19 -19.92 -7.03
CA GLN A 25 7.99 -19.08 -7.01
C GLN A 25 7.76 -18.37 -8.36
N LYS A 26 8.82 -17.85 -9.00
CA LYS A 26 8.71 -17.25 -10.34
C LYS A 26 8.33 -18.28 -11.39
N TYR A 27 8.89 -19.48 -11.32
CA TYR A 27 8.60 -20.58 -12.24
C TYR A 27 7.15 -21.05 -12.06
N PHE A 28 6.71 -21.28 -10.84
CA PHE A 28 5.31 -21.65 -10.53
C PHE A 28 4.32 -20.56 -10.94
N PHE A 29 4.67 -19.30 -10.72
CA PHE A 29 3.83 -18.20 -11.20
C PHE A 29 3.71 -18.20 -12.72
N PHE A 30 4.81 -18.35 -13.43
CA PHE A 30 4.80 -18.41 -14.90
C PHE A 30 4.03 -19.65 -15.42
N LEU A 31 4.22 -20.78 -14.78
CA LEU A 31 3.52 -22.04 -15.12
C LEU A 31 2.01 -21.90 -14.90
N ASN A 32 1.59 -21.46 -13.71
CA ASN A 32 0.18 -21.25 -13.41
C ASN A 32 -0.47 -20.21 -14.33
N THR A 33 0.24 -19.12 -14.61
CA THR A 33 -0.19 -18.09 -15.57
C THR A 33 -0.35 -18.67 -16.97
N SER A 34 0.60 -19.48 -17.42
CA SER A 34 0.56 -20.11 -18.74
C SER A 34 -0.58 -21.11 -18.85
N ILE A 35 -0.79 -21.93 -17.83
CA ILE A 35 -1.92 -22.87 -17.75
C ILE A 35 -3.25 -22.11 -17.80
N TYR A 36 -3.40 -21.06 -16.99
CA TYR A 36 -4.59 -20.22 -17.00
C TYR A 36 -4.89 -19.64 -18.40
N ILE A 37 -3.85 -19.09 -19.07
CA ILE A 37 -3.97 -18.50 -20.39
C ILE A 37 -4.35 -19.54 -21.45
N LEU A 38 -3.81 -20.74 -21.36
CA LEU A 38 -4.16 -21.86 -22.28
C LEU A 38 -5.65 -22.16 -22.28
N PHE A 39 -6.31 -22.09 -21.12
CA PHE A 39 -7.73 -22.42 -20.99
C PHE A 39 -8.68 -21.23 -21.18
N HIS A 40 -8.21 -19.98 -21.06
CA HIS A 40 -9.07 -18.80 -20.97
C HIS A 40 -8.80 -17.72 -22.04
N CYS A 41 -7.87 -17.93 -22.98
CA CYS A 41 -7.53 -16.93 -23.98
C CYS A 41 -7.67 -17.45 -25.40
N LYS A 42 -8.16 -16.62 -26.32
CA LYS A 42 -8.33 -17.00 -27.76
C LYS A 42 -7.01 -17.26 -28.50
N LYS A 43 -5.92 -16.60 -28.10
CA LYS A 43 -4.58 -16.77 -28.71
C LYS A 43 -3.54 -17.08 -27.64
N PRO A 44 -3.63 -18.24 -26.96
CA PRO A 44 -2.88 -18.50 -25.76
C PRO A 44 -1.37 -18.51 -25.96
N ILE A 45 -0.88 -19.16 -27.04
CA ILE A 45 0.56 -19.29 -27.30
C ILE A 45 1.19 -17.91 -27.52
N ASN A 46 0.60 -17.06 -28.38
CA ASN A 46 1.09 -15.71 -28.62
C ASN A 46 1.09 -14.87 -27.34
N THR A 47 0.07 -15.03 -26.50
CA THR A 47 -0.04 -14.32 -25.22
C THR A 47 1.04 -14.77 -24.24
N ILE A 48 1.32 -16.07 -24.15
CA ILE A 48 2.39 -16.63 -23.31
C ILE A 48 3.77 -16.10 -23.78
N ILE A 49 4.00 -16.06 -25.09
CA ILE A 49 5.24 -15.51 -25.66
C ILE A 49 5.39 -14.01 -25.33
N LYS A 50 4.32 -13.21 -25.46
CA LYS A 50 4.34 -11.79 -25.07
C LYS A 50 4.68 -11.60 -23.59
N ILE A 51 4.08 -12.39 -22.71
CA ILE A 51 4.35 -12.34 -21.26
C ILE A 51 5.81 -12.72 -20.97
N ARG A 52 6.31 -13.80 -21.56
CA ARG A 52 7.70 -14.23 -21.40
C ARG A 52 8.67 -13.14 -21.83
N ASN A 53 8.38 -12.47 -22.94
CA ASN A 53 9.22 -11.42 -23.51
C ASN A 53 8.94 -10.03 -22.90
N LYS A 54 8.08 -9.94 -21.86
CA LYS A 54 7.67 -8.67 -21.22
C LYS A 54 7.13 -7.63 -22.21
N LYS A 55 6.51 -8.06 -23.31
CA LYS A 55 5.91 -7.17 -24.31
C LYS A 55 4.47 -6.82 -23.88
N TYR A 56 4.29 -5.63 -23.37
CA TYR A 56 2.99 -5.03 -23.03
C TYR A 56 2.74 -3.81 -23.92
N PRO A 57 1.48 -3.44 -24.17
CA PRO A 57 0.24 -4.11 -23.77
C PRO A 57 -0.09 -5.34 -24.62
N PHE A 58 -1.00 -6.18 -24.11
CA PHE A 58 -1.65 -7.24 -24.90
C PHE A 58 -3.11 -7.43 -24.45
N ILE A 59 -3.93 -7.99 -25.30
CA ILE A 59 -5.34 -8.22 -25.04
C ILE A 59 -5.54 -9.64 -24.52
N LEU A 60 -6.25 -9.73 -23.37
CA LEU A 60 -6.76 -10.96 -22.78
C LEU A 60 -8.26 -11.02 -23.03
N GLU A 61 -8.76 -12.09 -23.64
CA GLU A 61 -10.19 -12.32 -23.76
C GLU A 61 -10.60 -13.39 -22.75
N LYS A 62 -11.50 -13.05 -21.84
CA LYS A 62 -12.04 -13.95 -20.83
C LYS A 62 -13.57 -13.82 -20.76
N ASN A 63 -14.27 -14.94 -20.85
CA ASN A 63 -15.74 -14.99 -20.71
C ASN A 63 -16.47 -13.99 -21.63
N GLY A 64 -15.98 -13.83 -22.88
CA GLY A 64 -16.55 -12.89 -23.86
C GLY A 64 -16.17 -11.43 -23.62
N LYS A 65 -15.40 -11.10 -22.58
CA LYS A 65 -14.91 -9.76 -22.28
C LYS A 65 -13.45 -9.61 -22.68
N THR A 66 -13.12 -8.43 -23.18
CA THR A 66 -11.78 -8.07 -23.64
C THR A 66 -11.11 -7.19 -22.58
N ILE A 67 -9.94 -7.58 -22.10
CA ILE A 67 -9.17 -6.87 -21.09
C ILE A 67 -7.79 -6.52 -21.68
N GLU A 68 -7.44 -5.24 -21.71
CA GLU A 68 -6.10 -4.81 -22.09
C GLU A 68 -5.16 -4.93 -20.88
N ILE A 69 -4.13 -5.76 -21.01
CA ILE A 69 -3.12 -5.98 -19.98
C ILE A 69 -1.93 -5.07 -20.28
N LYS A 70 -1.75 -4.02 -19.48
CA LYS A 70 -0.71 -3.00 -19.66
C LYS A 70 0.57 -3.30 -18.91
N SER A 71 0.51 -4.16 -17.88
CA SER A 71 1.66 -4.45 -17.03
C SER A 71 1.63 -5.87 -16.46
N LYS A 72 2.80 -6.34 -15.99
CA LYS A 72 2.89 -7.60 -15.24
C LYS A 72 2.07 -7.58 -13.96
N ASN A 73 2.01 -6.44 -13.28
CA ASN A 73 1.27 -6.29 -12.04
C ASN A 73 -0.24 -6.45 -12.29
N GLN A 74 -0.75 -5.82 -13.35
CA GLN A 74 -2.13 -5.98 -13.79
C GLN A 74 -2.46 -7.43 -14.13
N LEU A 75 -1.56 -8.14 -14.82
CA LEU A 75 -1.73 -9.56 -15.11
C LEU A 75 -1.76 -10.39 -13.82
N TYR A 76 -0.82 -10.15 -12.91
CA TYR A 76 -0.78 -10.82 -11.60
C TYR A 76 -2.06 -10.61 -10.82
N PHE A 77 -2.57 -9.39 -10.83
CA PHE A 77 -3.83 -9.00 -10.26
C PHE A 77 -5.01 -9.83 -10.79
N ILE A 78 -5.16 -9.92 -12.10
CA ILE A 78 -6.25 -10.62 -12.76
C ILE A 78 -6.19 -12.14 -12.52
N LEU A 79 -4.97 -12.68 -12.34
CA LEU A 79 -4.75 -14.12 -12.12
C LEU A 79 -4.81 -14.52 -10.64
N LYS A 80 -4.69 -13.59 -9.71
CA LYS A 80 -4.75 -13.86 -8.29
C LYS A 80 -6.22 -13.99 -7.89
N LYS A 81 -6.72 -15.21 -7.83
CA LYS A 81 -7.99 -15.77 -7.25
C LYS A 81 -9.09 -14.82 -6.70
N MET A 82 -9.25 -13.61 -7.24
CA MET A 82 -10.30 -12.69 -6.82
C MET A 82 -11.45 -12.64 -7.83
N GLU A 83 -11.64 -13.70 -8.60
CA GLU A 83 -12.54 -13.75 -9.75
C GLU A 83 -13.99 -13.35 -9.45
N ASN A 84 -14.44 -13.56 -8.21
CA ASN A 84 -15.81 -13.24 -7.79
C ASN A 84 -15.96 -11.87 -7.13
N MET A 85 -14.85 -11.18 -6.82
CA MET A 85 -14.89 -9.90 -6.13
C MET A 85 -14.73 -8.70 -7.06
N PHE A 86 -14.17 -8.86 -8.25
CA PHE A 86 -13.92 -7.74 -9.15
C PHE A 86 -14.21 -8.05 -10.63
N SER A 87 -14.51 -6.99 -11.37
CA SER A 87 -14.55 -6.98 -12.85
C SER A 87 -13.72 -5.83 -13.38
N ILE A 88 -13.17 -6.00 -14.59
CA ILE A 88 -12.49 -4.93 -15.32
C ILE A 88 -13.17 -4.77 -16.66
N GLU A 89 -13.72 -3.59 -16.92
CA GLU A 89 -14.36 -3.23 -18.17
C GLU A 89 -13.90 -1.83 -18.57
N ASN A 90 -13.48 -1.62 -19.82
CA ASN A 90 -13.04 -0.32 -20.34
C ASN A 90 -12.03 0.39 -19.44
N ASN A 91 -11.04 -0.31 -18.93
CA ASN A 91 -10.04 0.17 -17.96
C ASN A 91 -10.61 0.62 -16.60
N LEU A 92 -11.85 0.32 -16.31
CA LEU A 92 -12.46 0.54 -15.01
C LEU A 92 -12.46 -0.76 -14.22
N LEU A 93 -11.76 -0.78 -13.09
CA LEU A 93 -11.86 -1.86 -12.11
C LEU A 93 -13.08 -1.63 -11.22
N THR A 94 -13.91 -2.64 -11.07
CA THR A 94 -15.02 -2.63 -10.10
C THR A 94 -14.80 -3.75 -9.09
N ILE A 95 -14.82 -3.40 -7.80
CA ILE A 95 -14.68 -4.34 -6.68
C ILE A 95 -15.99 -4.41 -5.92
N LYS A 96 -16.52 -5.60 -5.73
CA LYS A 96 -17.69 -5.83 -4.84
C LYS A 96 -17.19 -6.07 -3.42
N PHE A 97 -17.47 -5.13 -2.52
CA PHE A 97 -17.08 -5.23 -1.11
C PHE A 97 -18.22 -4.75 -0.19
N ASN A 98 -18.60 -5.58 0.80
CA ASN A 98 -19.70 -5.27 1.74
C ASN A 98 -20.99 -4.77 1.05
N SER A 99 -21.44 -5.45 0.01
CA SER A 99 -22.62 -5.08 -0.80
C SER A 99 -22.50 -3.77 -1.58
N LYS A 100 -21.33 -3.11 -1.58
CA LYS A 100 -21.03 -1.94 -2.39
C LYS A 100 -20.17 -2.31 -3.59
N LEU A 101 -20.29 -1.52 -4.65
CA LEU A 101 -19.45 -1.62 -5.85
C LEU A 101 -18.49 -0.44 -5.87
N LEU A 102 -17.23 -0.70 -5.58
CA LEU A 102 -16.18 0.32 -5.62
C LEU A 102 -15.53 0.34 -7.00
N LYS A 103 -15.36 1.54 -7.55
CA LYS A 103 -14.85 1.76 -8.91
C LYS A 103 -13.49 2.44 -8.86
N PHE A 104 -12.54 1.96 -9.67
CA PHE A 104 -11.19 2.48 -9.69
C PHE A 104 -10.66 2.61 -11.13
N THR A 105 -10.05 3.75 -11.41
CA THR A 105 -9.09 3.93 -12.49
C THR A 105 -7.68 3.84 -11.91
N ASN A 106 -6.64 3.68 -12.76
CA ASN A 106 -5.24 3.63 -12.32
C ASN A 106 -4.99 2.59 -11.20
N TYR A 107 -5.75 1.50 -11.22
CA TYR A 107 -5.75 0.44 -10.21
C TYR A 107 -4.46 -0.40 -10.20
N GLU A 108 -3.53 -0.18 -11.12
CA GLU A 108 -2.25 -0.91 -11.18
C GLU A 108 -1.35 -0.68 -9.97
N SER A 109 -1.58 0.42 -9.27
CA SER A 109 -0.85 0.81 -8.06
C SER A 109 -1.58 0.45 -6.76
N MET A 110 -2.77 -0.17 -6.86
CA MET A 110 -3.57 -0.55 -5.68
C MET A 110 -2.97 -1.75 -4.94
N GLU A 111 -3.13 -1.75 -3.65
CA GLU A 111 -2.93 -2.92 -2.82
C GLU A 111 -4.23 -3.72 -2.64
N LEU A 112 -4.54 -4.55 -3.63
CA LEU A 112 -5.79 -5.34 -3.60
C LEU A 112 -5.96 -6.23 -2.39
N ASP A 113 -4.85 -6.64 -1.81
CA ASP A 113 -4.87 -7.50 -0.63
C ASP A 113 -5.62 -6.84 0.55
N ILE A 114 -5.78 -5.49 0.53
CA ILE A 114 -6.57 -4.78 1.55
C ILE A 114 -8.04 -5.21 1.55
N PHE A 115 -8.61 -5.53 0.38
CA PHE A 115 -10.01 -5.98 0.27
C PHE A 115 -10.19 -7.46 0.59
N SER A 116 -9.15 -8.28 0.45
CA SER A 116 -9.19 -9.72 0.68
C SER A 116 -8.66 -10.15 2.05
N GLN A 117 -7.74 -9.37 2.61
CA GLN A 117 -7.12 -9.66 3.91
C GLN A 117 -7.92 -9.02 5.03
N LYS A 118 -8.16 -9.80 6.09
CA LYS A 118 -8.76 -9.28 7.34
C LYS A 118 -7.85 -8.27 8.07
N LEU A 119 -6.72 -7.91 7.48
CA LEU A 119 -5.70 -7.08 8.13
C LEU A 119 -6.24 -5.69 8.45
N TYR A 120 -6.78 -5.00 7.45
CA TYR A 120 -7.36 -3.66 7.60
C TYR A 120 -8.76 -3.69 8.25
N SER A 121 -9.50 -4.80 8.13
CA SER A 121 -10.80 -4.97 8.80
C SER A 121 -10.70 -5.14 10.32
N ASN A 122 -9.49 -5.43 10.84
CA ASN A 122 -9.24 -5.46 12.28
C ASN A 122 -9.21 -4.06 12.90
N LEU A 123 -9.16 -3.01 12.08
CA LEU A 123 -9.17 -1.64 12.55
C LEU A 123 -10.60 -1.19 12.84
N SER A 124 -10.90 -0.87 14.09
CA SER A 124 -12.22 -0.39 14.51
C SER A 124 -12.45 1.05 14.04
N VAL A 125 -12.94 1.23 12.82
CA VAL A 125 -13.14 2.54 12.17
C VAL A 125 -14.57 3.07 12.22
N LYS A 126 -15.55 2.23 12.57
CA LYS A 126 -16.98 2.59 12.53
C LYS A 126 -17.25 3.83 13.39
N ASN A 127 -17.90 4.83 12.80
CA ASN A 127 -18.25 6.12 13.42
C ASN A 127 -17.04 6.97 13.87
N LYS A 128 -15.82 6.68 13.39
CA LYS A 128 -14.60 7.40 13.74
C LYS A 128 -14.03 8.17 12.54
N THR A 129 -13.23 9.18 12.81
CA THR A 129 -12.41 9.86 11.82
C THR A 129 -11.09 9.10 11.67
N VAL A 130 -10.78 8.67 10.44
CA VAL A 130 -9.54 7.98 10.09
C VAL A 130 -8.58 8.96 9.46
N ILE A 131 -7.34 9.00 9.96
CA ILE A 131 -6.21 9.66 9.31
C ILE A 131 -5.46 8.58 8.53
N ASP A 132 -5.48 8.65 7.22
CA ASP A 132 -4.88 7.66 6.30
C ASP A 132 -3.62 8.23 5.66
N VAL A 133 -2.45 7.92 6.23
CA VAL A 133 -1.15 8.40 5.77
C VAL A 133 -0.54 7.41 4.80
N GLY A 134 -0.18 7.90 3.62
CA GLY A 134 0.21 7.07 2.48
C GLY A 134 -1.01 6.39 1.87
N GLY A 135 -2.03 7.18 1.52
CA GLY A 135 -3.30 6.67 1.00
C GLY A 135 -3.25 6.24 -0.48
N GLY A 136 -2.11 6.45 -1.15
CA GLY A 136 -1.89 5.99 -2.51
C GLY A 136 -2.95 6.48 -3.49
N VAL A 137 -3.60 5.56 -4.17
CA VAL A 137 -4.68 5.86 -5.14
C VAL A 137 -6.08 5.94 -4.49
N GLY A 138 -6.15 5.99 -3.16
CA GLY A 138 -7.40 6.17 -2.40
C GLY A 138 -8.16 4.88 -2.11
N ASP A 139 -7.60 3.73 -2.37
CA ASP A 139 -8.23 2.43 -2.14
C ASP A 139 -8.46 2.15 -0.65
N SER A 140 -7.50 2.45 0.22
CA SER A 140 -7.66 2.37 1.68
C SER A 140 -8.72 3.35 2.20
N ALA A 141 -8.74 4.58 1.70
CA ALA A 141 -9.74 5.58 2.10
C ALA A 141 -11.16 5.12 1.77
N LEU A 142 -11.39 4.60 0.56
CA LEU A 142 -12.67 4.04 0.12
C LEU A 142 -13.04 2.79 0.93
N LEU A 143 -12.07 1.94 1.26
CA LEU A 143 -12.28 0.79 2.14
C LEU A 143 -12.80 1.25 3.52
N TYR A 144 -12.13 2.21 4.17
CA TYR A 144 -12.53 2.67 5.50
C TYR A 144 -13.91 3.32 5.50
N ARG A 145 -14.26 4.08 4.45
CA ARG A 145 -15.63 4.59 4.30
C ARG A 145 -16.65 3.47 4.16
N THR A 146 -16.32 2.41 3.43
CA THR A 146 -17.19 1.24 3.28
C THR A 146 -17.32 0.46 4.59
N LEU A 147 -16.30 0.47 5.44
CA LEU A 147 -16.33 -0.10 6.80
C LEU A 147 -17.05 0.79 7.82
N GLY A 148 -17.59 1.94 7.41
CA GLY A 148 -18.41 2.81 8.25
C GLY A 148 -17.65 3.89 9.00
N ALA A 149 -16.43 4.23 8.60
CA ALA A 149 -15.74 5.41 9.13
C ALA A 149 -16.60 6.66 8.92
N LYS A 150 -16.70 7.55 9.93
CA LYS A 150 -17.45 8.82 9.85
C LYS A 150 -16.84 9.75 8.80
N LYS A 151 -15.53 9.84 8.78
CA LYS A 151 -14.72 10.66 7.87
C LYS A 151 -13.38 9.96 7.64
N VAL A 152 -12.80 10.15 6.46
CA VAL A 152 -11.40 9.78 6.18
C VAL A 152 -10.67 11.05 5.75
N ILE A 153 -9.53 11.29 6.36
CA ILE A 153 -8.60 12.36 6.00
C ILE A 153 -7.35 11.69 5.47
N MET A 154 -7.22 11.70 4.16
CA MET A 154 -6.15 11.01 3.45
C MET A 154 -4.99 11.96 3.16
N ILE A 155 -3.77 11.49 3.33
CA ILE A 155 -2.53 12.22 3.05
C ILE A 155 -1.70 11.41 2.07
N GLU A 156 -1.39 12.02 0.92
CA GLU A 156 -0.58 11.41 -0.13
C GLU A 156 0.31 12.48 -0.78
N PRO A 157 1.64 12.39 -0.59
CA PRO A 157 2.57 13.39 -1.10
C PRO A 157 2.85 13.26 -2.60
N GLN A 158 2.75 12.07 -3.19
CA GLN A 158 3.05 11.89 -4.60
C GLN A 158 1.88 12.38 -5.45
N LEU A 159 2.11 13.43 -6.24
CA LEU A 159 1.07 14.10 -7.03
C LEU A 159 0.30 13.15 -7.95
N VAL A 160 0.98 12.18 -8.56
CA VAL A 160 0.35 11.19 -9.46
C VAL A 160 -0.67 10.32 -8.72
N PHE A 161 -0.33 9.87 -7.50
CA PHE A 161 -1.24 9.07 -6.67
C PHE A 161 -2.34 9.93 -6.09
N PHE A 162 -2.01 11.14 -5.65
CA PHE A 162 -2.99 12.12 -5.18
C PHE A 162 -4.06 12.42 -6.24
N GLU A 163 -3.67 12.69 -7.49
CA GLU A 163 -4.63 12.93 -8.58
C GLU A 163 -5.42 11.65 -8.95
N SER A 164 -4.79 10.48 -8.88
CA SER A 164 -5.49 9.20 -9.05
C SER A 164 -6.51 8.97 -7.94
N ALA A 165 -6.18 9.30 -6.70
CA ALA A 165 -7.09 9.21 -5.56
C ALA A 165 -8.31 10.13 -5.74
N LYS A 166 -8.11 11.39 -6.20
CA LYS A 166 -9.22 12.30 -6.52
C LYS A 166 -10.19 11.67 -7.52
N GLN A 167 -9.65 11.12 -8.60
CA GLN A 167 -10.46 10.44 -9.62
C GLN A 167 -11.22 9.25 -9.05
N ASN A 168 -10.56 8.40 -8.26
CA ASN A 168 -11.18 7.24 -7.66
C ASN A 168 -12.25 7.61 -6.62
N ILE A 169 -12.04 8.66 -5.82
CA ILE A 169 -13.02 9.16 -4.87
C ILE A 169 -14.24 9.71 -5.60
N GLU A 170 -14.06 10.48 -6.69
CA GLU A 170 -15.15 10.99 -7.50
C GLU A 170 -15.98 9.88 -8.17
N LEU A 171 -15.34 8.80 -8.61
CA LEU A 171 -16.03 7.61 -9.14
C LEU A 171 -16.90 6.90 -8.07
N ASN A 172 -16.66 7.18 -6.80
CA ASN A 172 -17.35 6.61 -5.65
C ASN A 172 -17.96 7.71 -4.75
N LYS A 173 -18.47 8.77 -5.36
CA LYS A 173 -19.00 9.97 -4.66
C LYS A 173 -20.14 9.67 -3.68
N GLU A 174 -20.79 8.51 -3.78
CA GLU A 174 -21.73 8.02 -2.78
C GLU A 174 -21.10 7.71 -1.42
N LEU A 175 -19.77 7.53 -1.39
CA LEU A 175 -18.96 7.40 -0.16
C LEU A 175 -18.40 8.75 0.27
N GLN A 176 -19.28 9.71 0.55
CA GLN A 176 -18.91 11.07 0.98
C GLN A 176 -17.97 11.10 2.19
N ASN A 177 -17.49 12.31 2.56
CA ASN A 177 -16.63 12.55 3.72
C ASN A 177 -15.23 11.93 3.61
N ILE A 178 -14.62 12.00 2.41
CA ILE A 178 -13.20 11.78 2.21
C ILE A 178 -12.57 13.13 1.87
N GLU A 179 -11.66 13.59 2.71
CA GLU A 179 -10.82 14.78 2.50
C GLU A 179 -9.42 14.31 2.13
N ILE A 180 -8.79 14.94 1.15
CA ILE A 180 -7.46 14.53 0.68
C ILE A 180 -6.49 15.70 0.67
N HIS A 181 -5.24 15.45 1.09
CA HIS A 181 -4.17 16.42 1.22
C HIS A 181 -2.91 15.97 0.50
N ASN A 182 -2.39 16.85 -0.37
CA ASN A 182 -1.10 16.62 -1.02
C ASN A 182 0.00 17.28 -0.16
N LEU A 183 0.51 16.56 0.83
CA LEU A 183 1.56 17.00 1.74
C LEU A 183 2.36 15.83 2.30
N VAL A 184 3.49 16.13 2.92
CA VAL A 184 4.34 15.17 3.64
C VAL A 184 4.15 15.36 5.14
N LEU A 185 3.83 14.27 5.89
CA LEU A 185 3.98 14.28 7.35
C LEU A 185 5.42 13.96 7.73
N SER A 186 5.98 14.75 8.64
CA SER A 186 7.37 14.66 9.09
C SER A 186 7.51 15.19 10.52
N SER A 187 8.71 15.05 11.09
CA SER A 187 9.07 15.65 12.39
C SER A 187 9.26 17.17 12.32
N THR A 188 9.30 17.78 11.12
CA THR A 188 9.58 19.21 10.93
C THR A 188 8.65 19.83 9.89
N ILE A 189 8.44 21.15 10.00
CA ILE A 189 7.66 21.94 9.04
C ILE A 189 8.60 22.50 7.97
N GLY A 190 8.13 22.59 6.72
CA GLY A 190 8.91 23.16 5.62
C GLY A 190 8.40 22.72 4.25
N ILE A 191 9.31 22.59 3.31
CA ILE A 191 9.05 22.10 1.96
C ILE A 191 9.87 20.84 1.75
N TYR A 192 9.27 19.83 1.18
CA TYR A 192 9.91 18.62 0.74
C TYR A 192 9.95 18.60 -0.79
N MET A 193 11.13 18.34 -1.36
CA MET A 193 11.31 18.28 -2.80
C MET A 193 11.24 16.84 -3.29
N ILE A 194 10.15 16.46 -3.94
CA ILE A 194 9.98 15.11 -4.51
C ILE A 194 10.67 15.06 -5.87
N ASP A 195 11.49 14.03 -6.11
CA ASP A 195 12.13 13.81 -7.41
C ASP A 195 11.08 13.66 -8.52
N HIS A 196 11.26 14.37 -9.64
CA HIS A 196 10.39 14.28 -10.82
C HIS A 196 10.20 12.84 -11.34
N LYS A 197 11.20 11.97 -11.21
CA LYS A 197 11.11 10.56 -11.61
C LYS A 197 10.16 9.76 -10.72
N GLN A 198 9.90 10.23 -9.51
CA GLN A 198 8.94 9.63 -8.56
C GLN A 198 7.56 10.29 -8.67
N SER A 199 7.49 11.56 -9.09
CA SER A 199 6.25 12.31 -9.21
C SER A 199 5.51 12.07 -10.52
N GLY A 200 6.17 11.53 -11.51
CA GLY A 200 5.64 11.40 -12.87
C GLY A 200 5.78 10.00 -13.41
N SER A 201 4.69 9.48 -13.78
CA SER A 201 4.37 8.53 -14.82
C SER A 201 3.67 7.25 -14.37
N LEU A 202 2.37 7.37 -14.24
CA LEU A 202 1.46 6.31 -14.68
C LEU A 202 1.44 6.20 -16.22
N THR A 203 2.33 6.93 -16.94
CA THR A 203 2.40 6.86 -18.40
C THR A 203 2.98 5.52 -18.83
N ALA A 204 2.25 4.91 -19.73
CA ALA A 204 2.61 3.71 -20.46
C ALA A 204 4.09 3.71 -20.89
N GLY A 205 4.92 2.83 -20.33
CA GLY A 205 6.31 2.63 -20.74
C GLY A 205 7.40 2.96 -19.72
N GLY A 206 7.16 3.76 -18.70
CA GLY A 206 8.04 3.79 -17.54
C GLY A 206 7.91 2.45 -16.83
N LYS A 207 9.01 1.75 -16.53
CA LYS A 207 8.93 0.72 -15.51
C LYS A 207 8.21 1.34 -14.34
N PRO A 208 7.02 0.86 -13.89
CA PRO A 208 6.59 1.14 -12.57
C PRO A 208 7.76 0.63 -11.74
N GLY A 209 8.53 1.51 -11.14
CA GLY A 209 9.52 1.11 -10.18
C GLY A 209 8.73 0.23 -9.25
N SER A 210 8.97 -1.07 -9.33
CA SER A 210 8.31 -2.14 -8.58
C SER A 210 7.23 -1.58 -7.67
N GLY A 211 5.97 -1.49 -8.05
CA GLY A 211 4.80 -0.83 -7.47
C GLY A 211 4.73 -0.62 -5.95
N ARG A 212 5.85 -0.46 -5.35
CA ARG A 212 6.14 -0.07 -4.01
C ARG A 212 6.45 1.40 -4.09
N LEU A 213 5.64 2.19 -3.46
CA LEU A 213 5.96 3.51 -2.99
C LEU A 213 7.34 3.37 -2.32
N GLY A 214 8.43 3.58 -3.07
CA GLY A 214 9.77 3.56 -2.49
C GLY A 214 9.90 4.79 -1.59
N GLU A 215 10.81 4.75 -0.63
CA GLU A 215 11.21 5.93 0.14
C GLU A 215 11.17 7.16 -0.77
N ILE A 216 10.34 8.14 -0.42
CA ILE A 216 10.28 9.42 -1.14
C ILE A 216 11.68 10.02 -1.00
N LYS A 217 12.42 10.05 -2.11
CA LYS A 217 13.77 10.62 -2.09
C LYS A 217 13.66 12.13 -2.25
N GLU A 218 14.27 12.83 -1.32
CA GLU A 218 14.45 14.25 -1.44
C GLU A 218 15.38 14.56 -2.63
N SER A 219 14.89 15.38 -3.57
CA SER A 219 15.70 15.89 -4.67
C SER A 219 16.38 17.18 -4.23
N LYS A 220 17.71 17.27 -4.39
CA LYS A 220 18.44 18.46 -3.99
C LYS A 220 18.31 19.63 -4.97
N GLU A 221 17.93 19.39 -6.24
CA GLU A 221 18.05 20.45 -7.26
C GLU A 221 16.87 20.62 -8.24
N ASN A 222 16.04 19.61 -8.48
CA ASN A 222 14.96 19.67 -9.48
C ASN A 222 13.75 18.82 -9.10
N GLY A 223 13.18 19.03 -7.93
CA GLY A 223 12.00 18.30 -7.45
C GLY A 223 10.73 19.15 -7.53
N ILE A 224 9.59 18.47 -7.35
CA ILE A 224 8.31 19.14 -7.12
C ILE A 224 8.22 19.52 -5.65
N PRO A 225 8.00 20.81 -5.31
CA PRO A 225 7.87 21.25 -3.93
C PRO A 225 6.52 20.78 -3.36
N ILE A 226 6.57 20.05 -2.24
CA ILE A 226 5.38 19.60 -1.51
C ILE A 226 5.45 20.13 -0.06
N PRO A 227 4.36 20.69 0.48
CA PRO A 227 4.31 21.10 1.89
C PRO A 227 4.68 19.96 2.82
N LYS A 228 5.57 20.22 3.78
CA LYS A 228 5.95 19.31 4.85
C LYS A 228 5.47 19.88 6.18
N ILE A 229 4.75 19.07 6.96
CA ILE A 229 4.09 19.51 8.19
C ILE A 229 4.20 18.43 9.27
N THR A 230 4.20 18.82 10.53
CA THR A 230 4.11 17.89 11.66
C THR A 230 2.67 17.45 11.88
N ILE A 231 2.49 16.24 12.42
CA ILE A 231 1.14 15.70 12.64
C ILE A 231 0.32 16.50 13.67
N ASP A 232 0.96 17.06 14.71
CA ASP A 232 0.31 17.92 15.69
C ASP A 232 -0.21 19.21 15.05
N LYS A 233 0.61 19.85 14.19
CA LYS A 233 0.20 21.03 13.44
C LYS A 233 -0.91 20.70 12.45
N PHE A 234 -0.84 19.55 11.77
CA PHE A 234 -1.91 19.09 10.89
C PHE A 234 -3.21 18.90 11.65
N LEU A 235 -3.18 18.21 12.79
CA LEU A 235 -4.34 17.92 13.62
C LEU A 235 -4.86 19.15 14.39
N SER A 236 -4.14 20.27 14.44
CA SER A 236 -4.65 21.51 15.05
C SER A 236 -5.84 22.11 14.28
N ASN A 237 -6.05 21.70 13.04
CA ASN A 237 -7.20 22.09 12.21
C ASN A 237 -8.46 21.27 12.51
N TYR A 238 -8.36 20.24 13.35
CA TYR A 238 -9.46 19.33 13.66
C TYR A 238 -9.73 19.27 15.16
N HIS A 239 -10.99 19.41 15.53
CA HIS A 239 -11.42 19.44 16.95
C HIS A 239 -11.81 18.06 17.47
N GLU A 240 -11.85 17.05 16.60
CA GLU A 240 -12.21 15.69 16.97
C GLU A 240 -11.18 15.06 17.90
N GLN A 241 -11.64 14.06 18.65
CA GLN A 241 -10.84 13.17 19.47
C GLN A 241 -11.09 11.72 19.05
N ASN A 242 -10.27 10.81 19.53
CA ASN A 242 -10.40 9.39 19.26
C ASN A 242 -10.25 9.04 17.77
N PHE A 243 -9.29 9.70 17.13
CA PHE A 243 -8.92 9.36 15.76
C PHE A 243 -8.41 7.92 15.64
N VAL A 244 -8.55 7.38 14.47
CA VAL A 244 -7.84 6.17 14.03
C VAL A 244 -6.74 6.60 13.07
N LEU A 245 -5.51 6.23 13.34
CA LEU A 245 -4.37 6.48 12.46
C LEU A 245 -3.99 5.22 11.70
N LYS A 246 -3.91 5.29 10.38
CA LYS A 246 -3.22 4.30 9.54
C LYS A 246 -1.99 4.97 8.97
N MET A 247 -0.84 4.31 9.09
CA MET A 247 0.41 4.73 8.46
C MET A 247 1.01 3.60 7.64
N ASP A 248 1.16 3.86 6.37
CA ASP A 248 1.86 3.04 5.40
C ASP A 248 2.48 3.99 4.38
N CYS A 249 3.62 4.55 4.74
CA CYS A 249 4.25 5.67 4.03
C CYS A 249 5.72 5.40 3.71
N GLU A 250 6.10 4.12 3.67
CA GLU A 250 7.43 3.66 3.24
C GLU A 250 8.58 4.32 4.02
N SER A 251 8.50 4.28 5.34
CA SER A 251 9.48 4.72 6.36
C SER A 251 9.21 6.08 7.03
N CYS A 252 8.17 6.86 6.64
CA CYS A 252 7.82 8.09 7.37
C CYS A 252 7.29 7.82 8.79
N GLU A 253 6.81 6.60 9.04
CA GLU A 253 6.27 6.16 10.34
C GLU A 253 7.25 6.36 11.50
N TYR A 254 8.56 6.21 11.24
CA TYR A 254 9.59 6.41 12.29
C TYR A 254 9.77 7.89 12.61
N ASP A 255 9.91 8.72 11.58
CA ASP A 255 10.11 10.16 11.74
C ASP A 255 8.90 10.80 12.46
N VAL A 256 7.70 10.45 12.06
CA VAL A 256 6.47 11.00 12.63
C VAL A 256 6.21 10.47 14.04
N LEU A 257 6.19 9.14 14.25
CA LEU A 257 5.74 8.56 15.52
C LEU A 257 6.75 8.71 16.66
N LEU A 258 8.05 8.81 16.34
CA LEU A 258 9.07 9.04 17.36
C LEU A 258 9.14 10.51 17.79
N SER A 259 8.68 11.44 16.94
CA SER A 259 8.69 12.89 17.22
C SER A 259 7.35 13.46 17.69
N ILE A 260 6.25 12.70 17.51
CA ILE A 260 4.90 13.19 17.87
C ILE A 260 4.79 13.56 19.36
N PRO A 261 4.23 14.75 19.71
CA PRO A 261 3.97 15.11 21.09
C PRO A 261 3.01 14.16 21.80
N GLU A 262 3.21 13.96 23.10
CA GLU A 262 2.40 13.05 23.92
C GLU A 262 0.90 13.40 23.87
N ASP A 263 0.57 14.70 23.97
CA ASP A 263 -0.83 15.17 23.93
C ASP A 263 -1.47 14.91 22.56
N THR A 264 -0.69 14.92 21.50
CA THR A 264 -1.17 14.56 20.16
C THR A 264 -1.39 13.05 20.03
N LEU A 265 -0.49 12.22 20.59
CA LEU A 265 -0.69 10.77 20.64
C LEU A 265 -1.99 10.41 21.38
N ARG A 266 -2.34 11.13 22.43
CA ARG A 266 -3.58 10.92 23.20
C ARG A 266 -4.86 11.17 22.41
N LYS A 267 -4.79 11.85 21.26
CA LYS A 267 -5.93 12.02 20.35
C LYS A 267 -6.30 10.76 19.59
N PHE A 268 -5.40 9.76 19.53
CA PHE A 268 -5.66 8.51 18.82
C PHE A 268 -6.17 7.42 19.74
N GLU A 269 -7.20 6.69 19.28
CA GLU A 269 -7.69 5.49 19.95
C GLU A 269 -6.99 4.23 19.39
N HIS A 270 -6.78 4.21 18.07
CA HIS A 270 -6.08 3.12 17.37
C HIS A 270 -5.02 3.70 16.45
N ILE A 271 -3.88 3.03 16.38
CA ILE A 271 -2.80 3.31 15.42
C ILE A 271 -2.43 2.01 14.73
N PHE A 272 -2.63 1.95 13.42
CA PHE A 272 -2.23 0.84 12.57
C PHE A 272 -1.04 1.28 11.71
N ILE A 273 0.01 0.46 11.69
CA ILE A 273 1.27 0.80 11.03
C ILE A 273 1.73 -0.38 10.18
N GLU A 274 2.06 -0.13 8.91
CA GLU A 274 2.98 -0.98 8.17
C GLU A 274 4.41 -0.49 8.44
N PHE A 275 5.18 -1.27 9.20
CA PHE A 275 6.57 -0.92 9.51
C PHE A 275 7.53 -1.54 8.50
N HIS A 276 8.57 -0.78 8.10
CA HIS A 276 9.48 -1.13 7.01
C HIS A 276 10.89 -1.52 7.46
N ASN A 277 11.29 -1.17 8.71
CA ASN A 277 12.63 -1.39 9.27
C ASN A 277 12.58 -1.89 10.72
N GLY A 278 11.63 -2.79 11.05
CA GLY A 278 11.38 -3.25 12.43
C GLY A 278 10.46 -2.29 13.18
N CYS A 279 9.94 -2.74 14.31
CA CYS A 279 8.94 -1.96 15.06
C CYS A 279 9.34 -1.70 16.52
N LEU A 280 10.53 -2.09 16.96
CA LEU A 280 10.90 -2.05 18.38
C LEU A 280 10.80 -0.65 18.97
N ASN A 281 11.44 0.35 18.34
CA ASN A 281 11.44 1.74 18.85
C ASN A 281 10.02 2.34 18.84
N ILE A 282 9.25 2.09 17.77
CA ILE A 282 7.86 2.54 17.67
C ILE A 282 7.00 1.87 18.76
N SER A 283 7.15 0.55 18.95
CA SER A 283 6.41 -0.19 19.98
C SER A 283 6.69 0.37 21.38
N GLN A 284 7.96 0.54 21.73
CA GLN A 284 8.37 1.11 23.02
C GLN A 284 7.85 2.54 23.23
N ARG A 285 7.87 3.35 22.17
CA ARG A 285 7.31 4.73 22.23
C ARG A 285 5.81 4.71 22.51
N LEU A 286 5.06 3.88 21.80
CA LEU A 286 3.62 3.78 21.94
C LEU A 286 3.22 3.13 23.28
N GLU A 287 3.92 2.10 23.75
CA GLU A 287 3.69 1.48 25.06
C GLU A 287 3.88 2.48 26.21
N LYS A 288 4.94 3.30 26.16
CA LYS A 288 5.17 4.39 27.14
C LYS A 288 4.03 5.42 27.14
N SER A 289 3.34 5.58 26.02
CA SER A 289 2.19 6.48 25.87
C SER A 289 0.84 5.81 26.17
N GLY A 290 0.84 4.61 26.76
CA GLY A 290 -0.35 3.91 27.22
C GLY A 290 -1.09 3.08 26.16
N PHE A 291 -0.41 2.75 25.05
CA PHE A 291 -0.97 1.85 24.03
C PHE A 291 -0.59 0.40 24.32
N LYS A 292 -1.55 -0.51 24.10
CA LYS A 292 -1.32 -1.95 24.02
C LYS A 292 -0.93 -2.29 22.59
N ILE A 293 0.20 -2.96 22.41
CA ILE A 293 0.75 -3.31 21.11
C ILE A 293 0.40 -4.76 20.73
N LYS A 294 0.00 -4.94 19.45
CA LYS A 294 -0.17 -6.25 18.84
C LYS A 294 0.54 -6.25 17.49
N ILE A 295 1.58 -7.04 17.35
CA ILE A 295 2.22 -7.34 16.06
C ILE A 295 1.33 -8.34 15.34
N LEU A 296 0.80 -7.96 14.17
CA LEU A 296 -0.11 -8.77 13.39
C LEU A 296 0.63 -9.76 12.50
N ASN A 297 1.72 -9.33 11.91
CA ASN A 297 2.65 -10.14 11.16
C ASN A 297 4.01 -9.45 11.07
N SER A 298 5.05 -10.24 10.76
CA SER A 298 6.37 -9.72 10.43
C SER A 298 7.11 -10.70 9.52
N LYS A 299 7.97 -10.17 8.66
CA LYS A 299 8.83 -10.96 7.78
C LYS A 299 10.16 -10.25 7.53
N LEU A 300 11.23 -11.01 7.41
CA LEU A 300 12.50 -10.52 6.90
C LEU A 300 12.46 -10.45 5.38
N THR A 301 12.84 -9.30 4.84
CA THR A 301 13.03 -9.13 3.40
C THR A 301 14.41 -9.68 2.97
N PRO A 302 14.63 -9.94 1.67
CA PRO A 302 15.93 -10.35 1.16
C PRO A 302 17.08 -9.39 1.56
N ASN A 303 16.77 -8.10 1.73
CA ASN A 303 17.72 -7.07 2.16
C ASN A 303 17.85 -6.98 3.70
N LYS A 304 17.47 -8.02 4.44
CA LYS A 304 17.51 -8.11 5.90
C LYS A 304 16.72 -7.02 6.65
N ARG A 305 15.77 -6.35 5.99
CA ARG A 305 14.85 -5.43 6.65
C ARG A 305 13.67 -6.21 7.22
N CYS A 306 13.27 -5.92 8.44
CA CYS A 306 12.07 -6.49 9.06
C CYS A 306 10.87 -5.60 8.69
N ARG A 307 9.92 -6.15 7.93
CA ARG A 307 8.65 -5.48 7.57
C ARG A 307 7.48 -6.23 8.17
N GLY A 308 6.41 -5.53 8.45
CA GLY A 308 5.20 -6.15 8.97
C GLY A 308 4.17 -5.12 9.40
N HIS A 309 3.16 -5.59 10.12
CA HIS A 309 2.06 -4.75 10.57
C HIS A 309 1.92 -4.79 12.08
N LEU A 310 1.63 -3.65 12.65
CA LEU A 310 1.42 -3.43 14.07
C LEU A 310 0.09 -2.70 14.28
N LEU A 311 -0.67 -3.15 15.28
CA LEU A 311 -1.83 -2.45 15.80
C LEU A 311 -1.56 -2.03 17.24
N ALA A 312 -1.64 -0.73 17.49
CA ALA A 312 -1.62 -0.15 18.81
C ALA A 312 -3.04 0.32 19.19
N THR A 313 -3.50 -0.06 20.37
CA THR A 313 -4.81 0.32 20.90
C THR A 313 -4.62 1.00 22.23
N ARG A 314 -5.15 2.20 22.40
CA ARG A 314 -5.07 2.93 23.66
C ARG A 314 -5.94 2.24 24.70
N ASN A 315 -5.37 1.99 25.87
CA ASN A 315 -6.17 1.53 27.01
C ASN A 315 -7.21 2.60 27.35
N LYS A 316 -8.48 2.19 27.46
CA LYS A 316 -9.50 3.09 28.05
C LYS A 316 -9.13 3.26 29.53
N LEU A 317 -8.82 4.50 29.92
CA LEU A 317 -8.72 4.87 31.34
C LEU A 317 -10.08 4.70 32.00
#